data_efa7461b28a99e56da6568c929c78003
#
_entry.id   efa7461b28a99e56da6568c929c78003
#
_cell.length_a   1.000
_cell.length_b   1.000
_cell.length_c   1.000
_cell.angle_alpha   90.00
_cell.angle_beta   90.00
_cell.angle_gamma   90.00
#
_symmetry.space_group_name_H-M   'P 1'
#
loop_
_entity.id
_entity.type
_entity.pdbx_description
1 polymer ?
#
loop_
_entity_poly.entity_id
_entity_poly.type
_entity_poly.pdbx_seq_one_letter_code
_entity_poly.pdbx_strand_id
1 'polypeptide(L)'
;MVSQGGAAGDEGPGVLQFRRGGIPKTRRLTKAEGKTKVTYHDSCHMKRVLGIEKEPRLLLMAAGCELVEMKNADKCCGMSGLFGVKYPELSMPILAEKIANIRETGAEVAACACSGCMVQIQGGLDKKLPGVRMRHVADILAERIKGGQ
;
A
#
# COMPACT_ATOMS: atom_id res chain seq x y z
N MET A 1 -44.23 -0.92 27.67
CA MET A 1 -42.84 -0.65 28.08
C MET A 1 -41.96 -1.74 27.52
N VAL A 2 -41.28 -1.49 26.42
CA VAL A 2 -40.37 -2.45 25.78
C VAL A 2 -38.96 -1.92 25.96
N SER A 3 -38.17 -2.62 26.74
CA SER A 3 -36.77 -2.35 27.02
C SER A 3 -35.93 -2.75 25.78
N GLN A 4 -35.21 -1.81 25.22
CA GLN A 4 -34.26 -2.08 24.16
C GLN A 4 -32.97 -2.63 24.76
N GLY A 5 -32.69 -3.92 24.49
CA GLY A 5 -31.41 -4.54 24.77
C GLY A 5 -30.39 -4.13 23.71
N GLY A 6 -29.30 -3.47 24.15
CA GLY A 6 -28.17 -3.15 23.30
C GLY A 6 -27.43 -4.42 22.85
N ALA A 7 -27.23 -4.56 21.55
CA ALA A 7 -26.39 -5.60 20.99
C ALA A 7 -24.91 -5.29 21.27
N ALA A 8 -24.27 -6.12 22.07
CA ALA A 8 -22.83 -6.14 22.22
C ALA A 8 -22.21 -6.65 20.91
N GLY A 9 -21.42 -5.80 20.24
CA GLY A 9 -20.68 -6.17 19.06
C GLY A 9 -19.57 -7.16 19.40
N ASP A 10 -19.54 -8.26 18.66
CA ASP A 10 -18.51 -9.29 18.69
C ASP A 10 -17.18 -8.69 18.20
N GLU A 11 -16.27 -8.41 19.13
CA GLU A 11 -14.90 -7.99 18.84
C GLU A 11 -14.05 -9.25 18.61
N GLY A 12 -13.96 -9.73 17.37
CA GLY A 12 -13.04 -10.80 16.99
C GLY A 12 -11.58 -10.39 17.22
N PRO A 13 -10.69 -11.31 17.65
CA PRO A 13 -9.30 -10.99 17.94
C PRO A 13 -8.50 -10.75 16.65
N GLY A 14 -7.90 -9.58 16.53
CA GLY A 14 -6.82 -9.33 15.57
C GLY A 14 -7.02 -8.27 14.50
N VAL A 15 -8.07 -7.47 14.56
CA VAL A 15 -8.19 -6.31 13.69
C VAL A 15 -7.52 -5.11 14.37
N LEU A 16 -6.40 -4.64 13.83
CA LEU A 16 -5.87 -3.32 14.15
C LEU A 16 -6.92 -2.28 13.73
N GLN A 17 -7.86 -1.99 14.64
CA GLN A 17 -8.76 -0.87 14.47
C GLN A 17 -7.94 0.41 14.57
N PHE A 18 -7.65 1.01 13.42
CA PHE A 18 -7.30 2.41 13.36
C PHE A 18 -8.53 3.19 13.87
N ARG A 19 -8.54 3.50 15.17
CA ARG A 19 -9.52 4.41 15.72
C ARG A 19 -9.51 5.68 14.87
N ARG A 20 -10.68 6.14 14.47
CA ARG A 20 -10.94 7.46 13.85
C ARG A 20 -10.60 8.59 14.84
N GLY A 21 -9.37 8.69 15.21
CA GLY A 21 -8.82 9.76 16.00
C GLY A 21 -7.45 10.01 15.42
N GLY A 22 -7.20 11.20 14.91
CA GLY A 22 -6.08 11.64 14.13
C GLY A 22 -4.78 10.85 14.32
N ILE A 23 -3.93 10.86 13.31
CA ILE A 23 -2.59 10.29 13.35
C ILE A 23 -1.99 10.63 14.72
N PRO A 24 -1.62 9.64 15.57
CA PRO A 24 -1.01 9.95 16.86
C PRO A 24 0.09 10.98 16.61
N LYS A 25 0.27 11.97 17.49
CA LYS A 25 1.40 12.89 17.43
C LYS A 25 2.67 12.06 17.65
N THR A 26 3.00 11.25 16.67
CA THR A 26 4.17 10.41 16.65
C THR A 26 5.39 11.30 16.57
N ARG A 27 6.37 10.97 17.37
CA ARG A 27 7.77 11.42 17.32
C ARG A 27 8.08 12.00 15.94
N ARG A 28 8.61 13.21 15.91
CA ARG A 28 8.98 13.95 14.68
C ARG A 28 9.60 13.00 13.68
N LEU A 29 8.89 12.75 12.58
CA LEU A 29 9.49 12.13 11.40
C LEU A 29 10.54 13.10 10.89
N THR A 30 11.80 12.68 10.85
CA THR A 30 12.86 13.52 10.31
C THR A 30 12.62 13.71 8.82
N LYS A 31 12.64 14.97 8.40
CA LYS A 31 12.55 15.35 7.01
C LYS A 31 13.83 14.85 6.31
N ALA A 32 13.74 13.83 5.44
CA ALA A 32 14.86 13.47 4.61
C ALA A 32 15.16 14.60 3.64
N GLU A 33 16.44 14.82 3.39
CA GLU A 33 16.89 15.68 2.30
C GLU A 33 16.46 15.04 0.98
N GLY A 34 15.61 15.75 0.22
CA GLY A 34 14.99 15.28 -1.01
C GLY A 34 13.65 14.54 -0.79
N LYS A 35 12.65 14.91 -1.55
CA LYS A 35 11.35 14.22 -1.53
C LYS A 35 11.43 13.03 -2.47
N THR A 36 11.53 11.81 -1.93
CA THR A 36 11.39 10.59 -2.72
C THR A 36 10.01 10.54 -3.36
N LYS A 37 9.96 10.42 -4.67
CA LYS A 37 8.73 10.30 -5.43
C LYS A 37 8.19 8.88 -5.31
N VAL A 38 7.00 8.74 -4.71
CA VAL A 38 6.38 7.45 -4.39
C VAL A 38 5.01 7.37 -5.05
N THR A 39 4.70 6.23 -5.67
CA THR A 39 3.33 5.89 -6.07
C THR A 39 2.78 4.76 -5.21
N TYR A 40 1.45 4.67 -5.05
CA TYR A 40 0.83 3.68 -4.17
C TYR A 40 -0.10 2.74 -4.92
N HIS A 41 0.05 1.44 -4.68
CA HIS A 41 -0.86 0.40 -5.15
C HIS A 41 -1.86 0.01 -4.06
N ASP A 42 -3.14 0.21 -4.33
CA ASP A 42 -4.23 -0.24 -3.46
C ASP A 42 -4.41 -1.75 -3.59
N SER A 43 -3.94 -2.51 -2.62
CA SER A 43 -4.20 -3.95 -2.62
C SER A 43 -5.70 -4.21 -2.42
N CYS A 44 -6.24 -5.20 -3.13
CA CYS A 44 -7.66 -5.54 -3.05
C CYS A 44 -8.09 -5.90 -1.62
N HIS A 45 -7.22 -6.54 -0.85
CA HIS A 45 -7.48 -6.88 0.54
C HIS A 45 -7.64 -5.63 1.42
N MET A 46 -6.71 -4.69 1.34
CA MET A 46 -6.77 -3.46 2.14
C MET A 46 -8.00 -2.62 1.77
N LYS A 47 -8.19 -2.35 0.49
CA LYS A 47 -9.26 -1.46 0.03
C LYS A 47 -10.65 -2.08 0.14
N ARG A 48 -10.85 -3.32 -0.37
CA ARG A 48 -12.18 -3.91 -0.51
C ARG A 48 -12.64 -4.68 0.72
N VAL A 49 -11.71 -5.27 1.49
CA VAL A 49 -12.04 -6.04 2.67
C VAL A 49 -11.97 -5.19 3.94
N LEU A 50 -10.89 -4.41 4.10
CA LEU A 50 -10.66 -3.62 5.30
C LEU A 50 -11.13 -2.16 5.18
N GLY A 51 -11.50 -1.69 4.00
CA GLY A 51 -11.91 -0.30 3.77
C GLY A 51 -10.78 0.72 3.94
N ILE A 52 -9.52 0.27 3.89
CA ILE A 52 -8.33 1.12 4.07
C ILE A 52 -7.85 1.58 2.70
N GLU A 53 -7.99 2.87 2.44
CA GLU A 53 -7.62 3.49 1.16
C GLU A 53 -6.80 4.79 1.36
N LYS A 54 -7.24 5.66 2.27
CA LYS A 54 -6.65 6.99 2.48
C LYS A 54 -5.46 6.95 3.42
N GLU A 55 -5.50 6.07 4.41
CA GLU A 55 -4.54 5.99 5.50
C GLU A 55 -3.10 5.76 5.02
N PRO A 56 -2.82 4.81 4.09
CA PRO A 56 -1.47 4.61 3.58
C PRO A 56 -0.90 5.84 2.87
N ARG A 57 -1.75 6.58 2.15
CA ARG A 57 -1.37 7.82 1.48
C ARG A 57 -1.00 8.92 2.47
N LEU A 58 -1.81 9.08 3.51
CA LEU A 58 -1.52 10.04 4.60
C LEU A 58 -0.22 9.69 5.32
N LEU A 59 0.04 8.41 5.56
CA LEU A 59 1.28 7.94 6.17
C LEU A 59 2.51 8.22 5.28
N LEU A 60 2.43 7.97 3.98
CA LEU A 60 3.51 8.26 3.04
C LEU A 60 3.80 9.77 2.97
N MET A 61 2.76 10.60 2.91
CA MET A 61 2.92 12.05 2.95
C MET A 61 3.51 12.53 4.28
N ALA A 62 3.06 11.98 5.42
CA ALA A 62 3.63 12.26 6.73
C ALA A 62 5.11 11.83 6.84
N ALA A 63 5.50 10.76 6.16
CA ALA A 63 6.89 10.33 6.02
C ALA A 63 7.73 11.26 5.12
N GLY A 64 7.16 12.33 4.55
CA GLY A 64 7.86 13.29 3.70
C GLY A 64 8.04 12.84 2.27
N CYS A 65 7.31 11.81 1.81
CA CYS A 65 7.32 11.38 0.42
C CYS A 65 6.50 12.35 -0.47
N GLU A 66 6.90 12.50 -1.72
CA GLU A 66 6.08 13.08 -2.77
C GLU A 66 5.20 11.99 -3.37
N LEU A 67 3.91 12.01 -3.03
CA LEU A 67 2.96 11.02 -3.52
C LEU A 67 2.48 11.39 -4.93
N VAL A 68 2.67 10.49 -5.89
CA VAL A 68 2.15 10.59 -7.25
C VAL A 68 1.19 9.44 -7.49
N GLU A 69 -0.09 9.74 -7.69
CA GLU A 69 -1.10 8.71 -7.91
C GLU A 69 -0.93 8.04 -9.28
N MET A 70 -0.96 6.71 -9.28
CA MET A 70 -1.01 5.95 -10.53
C MET A 70 -2.43 5.79 -11.04
N LYS A 71 -2.59 5.72 -12.34
CA LYS A 71 -3.84 5.34 -12.97
C LYS A 71 -4.23 3.92 -12.53
N ASN A 72 -5.52 3.71 -12.21
CA ASN A 72 -6.03 2.39 -11.79
C ASN A 72 -5.24 1.80 -10.61
N ALA A 73 -4.95 2.60 -9.58
CA ALA A 73 -4.20 2.16 -8.40
C ALA A 73 -4.81 0.92 -7.74
N ASP A 74 -6.13 0.78 -7.79
CA ASP A 74 -6.94 -0.27 -7.18
C ASP A 74 -7.20 -1.49 -8.08
N LYS A 75 -6.77 -1.48 -9.35
CA LYS A 75 -6.78 -2.69 -10.16
C LYS A 75 -5.84 -3.74 -9.60
N CYS A 76 -6.25 -5.01 -9.67
CA CYS A 76 -5.46 -6.15 -9.20
C CYS A 76 -4.05 -6.15 -9.81
N CYS A 77 -3.08 -6.67 -9.05
CA CYS A 77 -1.71 -6.88 -9.52
C CYS A 77 -1.52 -8.20 -10.28
N GLY A 78 -2.55 -9.06 -10.32
CA GLY A 78 -2.50 -10.37 -10.97
C GLY A 78 -2.07 -11.53 -10.04
N MET A 79 -1.65 -11.27 -8.78
CA MET A 79 -1.17 -12.33 -7.89
C MET A 79 -2.29 -13.26 -7.41
N SER A 80 -3.30 -12.72 -6.73
CA SER A 80 -4.48 -13.44 -6.20
C SER A 80 -4.17 -14.86 -5.68
N GLY A 81 -3.32 -14.97 -4.66
CA GLY A 81 -2.86 -16.24 -4.11
C GLY A 81 -2.13 -17.09 -5.15
N LEU A 82 -2.66 -18.29 -5.45
CA LEU A 82 -2.07 -19.19 -6.43
C LEU A 82 -2.44 -18.87 -7.90
N PHE A 83 -3.30 -17.88 -8.15
CA PHE A 83 -3.75 -17.55 -9.50
C PHE A 83 -2.59 -17.19 -10.42
N GLY A 84 -1.67 -16.33 -9.94
CA GLY A 84 -0.50 -15.92 -10.72
C GLY A 84 0.44 -17.07 -11.11
N VAL A 85 0.43 -18.14 -10.33
CA VAL A 85 1.24 -19.35 -10.59
C VAL A 85 0.52 -20.34 -11.50
N LYS A 86 -0.79 -20.54 -11.27
CA LYS A 86 -1.58 -21.52 -12.04
C LYS A 86 -1.98 -21.02 -13.42
N TYR A 87 -2.20 -19.70 -13.56
CA TYR A 87 -2.72 -19.08 -14.78
C TYR A 87 -1.84 -17.89 -15.19
N PRO A 88 -0.54 -18.12 -15.46
CA PRO A 88 0.38 -17.03 -15.79
C PRO A 88 -0.05 -16.27 -17.05
N GLU A 89 -0.67 -16.94 -18.02
CA GLU A 89 -1.19 -16.35 -19.25
C GLU A 89 -2.27 -15.29 -19.01
N LEU A 90 -3.02 -15.39 -17.92
CA LEU A 90 -4.03 -14.41 -17.51
C LEU A 90 -3.44 -13.36 -16.55
N SER A 91 -2.55 -13.79 -15.67
CA SER A 91 -1.93 -12.94 -14.65
C SER A 91 -0.96 -11.90 -15.26
N MET A 92 -0.15 -12.32 -16.22
CA MET A 92 0.91 -11.47 -16.78
C MET A 92 0.40 -10.24 -17.53
N PRO A 93 -0.69 -10.29 -18.32
CA PRO A 93 -1.30 -9.09 -18.90
C PRO A 93 -1.77 -8.08 -17.84
N ILE A 94 -2.37 -8.57 -16.73
CA ILE A 94 -2.80 -7.72 -15.62
C ILE A 94 -1.61 -7.02 -14.98
N LEU A 95 -0.53 -7.78 -14.73
CA LEU A 95 0.72 -7.23 -14.20
C LEU A 95 1.33 -6.21 -15.17
N ALA A 96 1.33 -6.49 -16.47
CA ALA A 96 1.91 -5.60 -17.48
C ALA A 96 1.21 -4.22 -17.50
N GLU A 97 -0.11 -4.18 -17.38
CA GLU A 97 -0.86 -2.93 -17.25
C GLU A 97 -0.45 -2.18 -15.97
N LYS A 98 -0.33 -2.89 -14.84
CA LYS A 98 0.10 -2.29 -13.57
C LYS A 98 1.49 -1.67 -13.68
N ILE A 99 2.45 -2.35 -14.30
CA ILE A 99 3.81 -1.83 -14.51
C ILE A 99 3.80 -0.60 -15.43
N ALA A 100 2.97 -0.58 -16.47
CA ALA A 100 2.82 0.59 -17.33
C ALA A 100 2.29 1.79 -16.55
N ASN A 101 1.26 1.60 -15.71
CA ASN A 101 0.70 2.66 -14.87
C ASN A 101 1.73 3.20 -13.85
N ILE A 102 2.59 2.33 -13.27
CA ILE A 102 3.69 2.77 -12.40
C ILE A 102 4.70 3.61 -13.19
N ARG A 103 5.08 3.17 -14.39
CA ARG A 103 6.02 3.90 -15.26
C ARG A 103 5.53 5.32 -15.56
N GLU A 104 4.25 5.50 -15.85
CA GLU A 104 3.65 6.80 -16.18
C GLU A 104 3.76 7.81 -15.03
N THR A 105 3.88 7.36 -13.78
CA THR A 105 4.02 8.27 -12.63
C THR A 105 5.40 8.91 -12.53
N GLY A 106 6.42 8.30 -13.12
CA GLY A 106 7.82 8.69 -12.93
C GLY A 106 8.30 8.54 -11.49
N ALA A 107 7.63 7.70 -10.68
CA ALA A 107 8.00 7.45 -9.30
C ALA A 107 9.25 6.56 -9.21
N GLU A 108 10.08 6.82 -8.20
CA GLU A 108 11.28 6.03 -7.89
C GLU A 108 10.93 4.78 -7.06
N VAL A 109 9.83 4.87 -6.31
CA VAL A 109 9.34 3.80 -5.43
C VAL A 109 7.86 3.57 -5.69
N ALA A 110 7.49 2.29 -5.82
CA ALA A 110 6.10 1.86 -5.76
C ALA A 110 5.84 1.26 -4.37
N ALA A 111 4.84 1.77 -3.66
CA ALA A 111 4.52 1.32 -2.31
C ALA A 111 3.21 0.52 -2.27
N CYS A 112 3.12 -0.44 -1.38
CA CYS A 112 1.85 -1.07 -1.00
C CYS A 112 1.90 -1.63 0.43
N ALA A 113 0.78 -2.17 0.91
CA ALA A 113 0.66 -2.79 2.22
C ALA A 113 0.29 -4.29 2.13
N CYS A 114 0.71 -4.97 1.07
CA CYS A 114 0.41 -6.39 0.84
C CYS A 114 1.64 -7.09 0.25
N SER A 115 2.19 -8.07 0.97
CA SER A 115 3.39 -8.82 0.58
C SER A 115 3.20 -9.59 -0.74
N GLY A 116 2.03 -10.19 -0.98
CA GLY A 116 1.74 -10.87 -2.25
C GLY A 116 1.78 -9.93 -3.45
N CYS A 117 1.18 -8.73 -3.33
CA CYS A 117 1.28 -7.71 -4.38
C CYS A 117 2.72 -7.24 -4.58
N MET A 118 3.50 -7.10 -3.48
CA MET A 118 4.90 -6.71 -3.57
C MET A 118 5.72 -7.68 -4.40
N VAL A 119 5.63 -8.98 -4.14
CA VAL A 119 6.36 -10.02 -4.88
C VAL A 119 6.00 -9.97 -6.37
N GLN A 120 4.71 -9.92 -6.67
CA GLN A 120 4.22 -9.90 -8.05
C GLN A 120 4.69 -8.66 -8.81
N ILE A 121 4.49 -7.48 -8.23
CA ILE A 121 4.83 -6.21 -8.87
C ILE A 121 6.36 -6.07 -8.97
N GLN A 122 7.13 -6.43 -7.93
CA GLN A 122 8.59 -6.38 -7.98
C GLN A 122 9.14 -7.25 -9.11
N GLY A 123 8.65 -8.49 -9.27
CA GLY A 123 9.06 -9.35 -10.38
C GLY A 123 8.77 -8.75 -11.77
N GLY A 124 7.70 -7.97 -11.90
CA GLY A 124 7.40 -7.19 -13.10
C GLY A 124 8.32 -5.98 -13.30
N LEU A 125 8.61 -5.26 -12.22
CA LEU A 125 9.52 -4.10 -12.23
C LEU A 125 10.94 -4.51 -12.62
N ASP A 126 11.47 -5.58 -12.03
CA ASP A 126 12.82 -6.08 -12.32
C ASP A 126 13.03 -6.36 -13.82
N LYS A 127 11.98 -6.85 -14.49
CA LYS A 127 12.03 -7.16 -15.92
C LYS A 127 11.81 -5.95 -16.84
N LYS A 128 10.95 -5.01 -16.43
CA LYS A 128 10.44 -3.98 -17.35
C LYS A 128 10.75 -2.53 -16.92
N LEU A 129 11.12 -2.32 -15.66
CA LEU A 129 11.39 -1.00 -15.10
C LEU A 129 12.43 -1.08 -13.96
N PRO A 130 13.69 -1.51 -14.26
CA PRO A 130 14.68 -1.90 -13.25
C PRO A 130 15.19 -0.76 -12.37
N GLY A 131 14.71 0.47 -12.51
CA GLY A 131 15.05 1.60 -11.63
C GLY A 131 14.05 1.82 -10.50
N VAL A 132 12.89 1.18 -10.54
CA VAL A 132 11.82 1.35 -9.54
C VAL A 132 11.76 0.14 -8.61
N ARG A 133 11.64 0.41 -7.32
CA ARG A 133 11.52 -0.66 -6.32
C ARG A 133 10.18 -0.66 -5.64
N MET A 134 9.67 -1.87 -5.37
CA MET A 134 8.49 -2.07 -4.55
C MET A 134 8.85 -2.04 -3.07
N ARG A 135 8.12 -1.27 -2.26
CA ARG A 135 8.37 -1.17 -0.81
C ARG A 135 7.08 -1.28 0.00
N HIS A 136 7.18 -1.88 1.18
CA HIS A 136 6.06 -1.85 2.12
C HIS A 136 5.96 -0.46 2.77
N VAL A 137 4.73 0.03 2.98
CA VAL A 137 4.49 1.33 3.64
C VAL A 137 5.18 1.37 5.01
N ALA A 138 5.14 0.28 5.77
CA ALA A 138 5.77 0.19 7.07
C ALA A 138 7.31 0.35 7.01
N ASP A 139 7.96 -0.16 5.97
CA ASP A 139 9.41 -0.03 5.80
C ASP A 139 9.81 1.42 5.53
N ILE A 140 9.03 2.11 4.67
CA ILE A 140 9.24 3.53 4.38
C ILE A 140 9.09 4.36 5.66
N LEU A 141 8.09 4.06 6.50
CA LEU A 141 7.88 4.73 7.78
C LEU A 141 9.01 4.44 8.77
N ALA A 142 9.43 3.16 8.88
CA ALA A 142 10.46 2.74 9.83
C ALA A 142 11.81 3.45 9.59
N GLU A 143 12.19 3.66 8.34
CA GLU A 143 13.40 4.41 7.99
C GLU A 143 13.35 5.87 8.45
N ARG A 144 12.18 6.49 8.36
CA ARG A 144 11.99 7.88 8.82
C ARG A 144 12.02 8.01 10.35
N ILE A 145 11.62 6.96 11.06
CA ILE A 145 11.68 6.93 12.52
C ILE A 145 13.13 6.75 13.02
N LYS A 146 13.92 5.91 12.33
CA LYS A 146 15.32 5.64 12.70
C LYS A 146 16.26 6.83 12.47
N GLY A 147 15.98 7.67 11.49
CA GLY A 147 16.79 8.86 11.20
C GLY A 147 16.66 10.00 12.24
N GLY A 148 15.93 9.77 13.34
CA GLY A 148 15.69 10.75 14.42
C GLY A 148 16.42 10.42 15.74
N GLN A 149 17.43 9.56 15.72
CA GLN A 149 18.30 9.28 16.88
C GLN A 149 19.63 10.01 16.73
#